data_6f3753be91a0bb83b7339c878feeb350
#
_entry.id   6f3753be91a0bb83b7339c878feeb350
#
_cell.length_a   1.000
_cell.length_b   1.000
_cell.length_c   1.000
_cell.angle_alpha   90.00
_cell.angle_beta   90.00
_cell.angle_gamma   90.00
#
_symmetry.space_group_name_H-M   'P 1'
#
loop_
_entity.id
_entity.type
_entity.pdbx_description
1 polymer ?
#
loop_
_entity_poly.entity_id
_entity_poly.type
_entity_poly.pdbx_seq_one_letter_code
_entity_poly.pdbx_strand_id
1 'polypeptide(L)'
;MSLLRPTERAAFLAMYLNLPEATGDPNARWEPFQFEHLNNEGLFGITTKSRQVGWSWLAAAESVAEAILMPRTPYVFVSISQDEATEKIRYAKQVIEALDAEVRPKLVIDNRMSIELANGSRLMSFPCRPLRGIARARVYLDEFAHYKYDREIYESAVPATTKGGRIRIGSSPLGATGLF
;
A
#
# COMPACT_ATOMS: atom_id res chain seq x y z
N MET A 1 9.21 -10.96 -26.07
CA MET A 1 8.67 -10.75 -24.72
C MET A 1 9.87 -10.59 -23.78
N SER A 2 10.22 -9.38 -23.39
CA SER A 2 11.33 -9.15 -22.44
C SER A 2 10.89 -9.71 -21.08
N LEU A 3 11.60 -10.70 -20.57
CA LEU A 3 11.44 -11.19 -19.21
C LEU A 3 11.97 -10.09 -18.29
N LEU A 4 11.09 -9.19 -17.87
CA LEU A 4 11.40 -8.23 -16.82
C LEU A 4 11.80 -9.02 -15.57
N ARG A 5 12.98 -8.76 -15.04
CA ARG A 5 13.35 -9.31 -13.72
C ARG A 5 12.40 -8.76 -12.68
N PRO A 6 11.81 -9.58 -11.80
CA PRO A 6 10.91 -9.10 -10.76
C PRO A 6 11.65 -8.13 -9.83
N THR A 7 10.95 -7.11 -9.37
CA THR A 7 11.47 -6.22 -8.31
C THR A 7 11.70 -7.01 -7.02
N GLU A 8 12.56 -6.51 -6.13
CA GLU A 8 12.84 -7.17 -4.84
C GLU A 8 11.56 -7.45 -4.04
N ARG A 9 10.59 -6.51 -4.01
CA ARG A 9 9.31 -6.69 -3.31
C ARG A 9 8.41 -7.74 -3.96
N ALA A 10 8.38 -7.80 -5.30
CA ALA A 10 7.63 -8.82 -6.02
C ALA A 10 8.21 -10.21 -5.78
N ALA A 11 9.53 -10.34 -5.85
CA ALA A 11 10.24 -11.58 -5.56
C ALA A 11 10.05 -12.01 -4.09
N PHE A 12 10.14 -11.07 -3.15
CA PHE A 12 9.93 -11.32 -1.73
C PHE A 12 8.52 -11.88 -1.46
N LEU A 13 7.48 -11.23 -1.97
CA LEU A 13 6.10 -11.69 -1.78
C LEU A 13 5.85 -13.05 -2.45
N ALA A 14 6.39 -13.27 -3.65
CA ALA A 14 6.23 -14.55 -4.34
C ALA A 14 6.93 -15.71 -3.62
N MET A 15 8.01 -15.43 -2.89
CA MET A 15 8.81 -16.44 -2.19
C MET A 15 8.29 -16.73 -0.77
N TYR A 16 7.88 -15.72 -0.03
CA TYR A 16 7.67 -15.83 1.41
C TYR A 16 6.22 -15.63 1.87
N LEU A 17 5.30 -15.22 0.99
CA LEU A 17 3.92 -15.00 1.37
C LEU A 17 3.06 -16.23 1.06
N ASN A 18 2.44 -16.81 2.08
CA ASN A 18 1.37 -17.79 1.92
C ASN A 18 0.09 -17.07 1.50
N LEU A 19 -0.13 -16.95 0.19
CA LEU A 19 -1.24 -16.18 -0.37
C LEU A 19 -2.63 -16.70 0.04
N PRO A 20 -2.91 -18.02 0.05
CA PRO A 20 -4.14 -18.56 0.61
C PRO A 20 -4.42 -18.13 2.04
N GLU A 21 -3.42 -18.17 2.91
CA GLU A 21 -3.55 -17.76 4.31
C GLU A 21 -3.79 -16.24 4.43
N ALA A 22 -3.04 -15.43 3.67
CA ALA A 22 -3.15 -13.98 3.69
C ALA A 22 -4.51 -13.47 3.20
N THR A 23 -5.16 -14.19 2.29
CA THR A 23 -6.44 -13.79 1.69
C THR A 23 -7.64 -14.52 2.29
N GLY A 24 -7.43 -15.64 2.95
CA GLY A 24 -8.49 -16.54 3.41
C GLY A 24 -9.15 -17.34 2.28
N ASP A 25 -8.61 -17.29 1.05
CA ASP A 25 -9.07 -18.05 -0.10
C ASP A 25 -8.08 -19.18 -0.42
N PRO A 26 -8.45 -20.46 -0.25
CA PRO A 26 -7.55 -21.59 -0.51
C PRO A 26 -7.09 -21.70 -1.98
N ASN A 27 -7.80 -21.03 -2.89
CA ASN A 27 -7.48 -21.01 -4.32
C ASN A 27 -6.81 -19.71 -4.76
N ALA A 28 -6.45 -18.83 -3.83
CA ALA A 28 -5.84 -17.55 -4.16
C ALA A 28 -4.57 -17.72 -4.99
N ARG A 29 -4.46 -16.92 -6.02
CA ARG A 29 -3.30 -16.86 -6.93
C ARG A 29 -2.97 -15.41 -7.23
N TRP A 30 -1.71 -15.16 -7.49
CA TRP A 30 -1.30 -13.87 -8.01
C TRP A 30 -1.89 -13.62 -9.41
N GLU A 31 -2.62 -12.53 -9.55
CA GLU A 31 -3.13 -12.08 -10.84
C GLU A 31 -2.06 -11.32 -11.63
N PRO A 32 -2.07 -11.36 -12.98
CA PRO A 32 -1.07 -10.67 -13.79
C PRO A 32 -0.92 -9.18 -13.46
N PHE A 33 -2.03 -8.46 -13.24
CA PHE A 33 -2.01 -7.03 -12.91
C PHE A 33 -1.34 -6.75 -11.55
N GLN A 34 -1.40 -7.69 -10.61
CA GLN A 34 -0.76 -7.56 -9.30
C GLN A 34 0.77 -7.61 -9.46
N PHE A 35 1.28 -8.52 -10.27
CA PHE A 35 2.71 -8.55 -10.60
C PHE A 35 3.14 -7.31 -11.38
N GLU A 36 2.33 -6.84 -12.33
CA GLU A 36 2.60 -5.60 -13.04
C GLU A 36 2.71 -4.41 -12.08
N HIS A 37 1.77 -4.29 -11.14
CA HIS A 37 1.80 -3.28 -10.08
C HIS A 37 3.06 -3.40 -9.20
N LEU A 38 3.37 -4.60 -8.72
CA LEU A 38 4.54 -4.85 -7.85
C LEU A 38 5.86 -4.59 -8.57
N ASN A 39 5.93 -4.77 -9.88
CA ASN A 39 7.12 -4.50 -10.68
C ASN A 39 7.23 -3.06 -11.17
N ASN A 40 6.22 -2.22 -10.91
CA ASN A 40 6.25 -0.81 -11.32
C ASN A 40 7.11 0.01 -10.35
N GLU A 41 8.30 0.44 -10.78
CA GLU A 41 9.24 1.25 -10.00
C GLU A 41 9.01 2.76 -10.15
N GLY A 42 8.00 3.20 -10.91
CA GLY A 42 7.67 4.61 -11.07
C GLY A 42 7.40 5.31 -9.74
N LEU A 43 7.90 6.53 -9.60
CA LEU A 43 7.68 7.36 -8.39
C LEU A 43 6.24 7.84 -8.27
N PHE A 44 5.54 7.92 -9.37
CA PHE A 44 4.14 8.31 -9.47
C PHE A 44 3.36 7.25 -10.25
N GLY A 45 2.24 6.80 -9.70
CA GLY A 45 1.38 5.82 -10.36
C GLY A 45 -0.09 6.11 -10.14
N ILE A 46 -0.87 6.08 -11.22
CA ILE A 46 -2.33 6.16 -11.19
C ILE A 46 -2.88 4.85 -11.73
N THR A 47 -3.84 4.28 -11.02
CA THR A 47 -4.52 3.04 -11.40
C THR A 47 -6.02 3.27 -11.43
N THR A 48 -6.61 3.23 -12.61
CA THR A 48 -8.06 3.11 -12.74
C THR A 48 -8.44 1.65 -12.57
N LYS A 49 -9.31 1.37 -11.62
CA LYS A 49 -9.69 0.01 -11.24
C LYS A 49 -11.19 -0.18 -11.17
N SER A 50 -11.65 -1.40 -11.38
CA SER A 50 -13.00 -1.79 -10.98
C SER A 50 -13.07 -1.99 -9.46
N ARG A 51 -14.27 -2.05 -8.91
CA ARG A 51 -14.47 -2.38 -7.50
C ARG A 51 -14.06 -3.82 -7.22
N GLN A 52 -13.59 -4.08 -5.99
CA GLN A 52 -13.30 -5.42 -5.46
C GLN A 52 -12.20 -6.22 -6.20
N VAL A 53 -11.31 -5.56 -6.93
CA VAL A 53 -10.17 -6.23 -7.59
C VAL A 53 -8.98 -6.51 -6.66
N GLY A 54 -9.11 -6.25 -5.36
CA GLY A 54 -8.04 -6.50 -4.40
C GLY A 54 -6.90 -5.46 -4.41
N TRP A 55 -7.07 -4.31 -5.06
CA TRP A 55 -6.01 -3.29 -5.12
C TRP A 55 -5.59 -2.77 -3.74
N SER A 56 -6.54 -2.56 -2.84
CA SER A 56 -6.28 -2.09 -1.47
C SER A 56 -5.45 -3.10 -0.66
N TRP A 57 -5.75 -4.39 -0.81
CA TRP A 57 -4.99 -5.47 -0.24
C TRP A 57 -3.57 -5.54 -0.86
N LEU A 58 -3.48 -5.41 -2.19
CA LEU A 58 -2.21 -5.38 -2.91
C LEU A 58 -1.31 -4.23 -2.45
N ALA A 59 -1.87 -3.02 -2.25
CA ALA A 59 -1.14 -1.88 -1.72
C ALA A 59 -0.61 -2.14 -0.29
N ALA A 60 -1.37 -2.85 0.54
CA ALA A 60 -0.92 -3.27 1.86
C ALA A 60 0.21 -4.31 1.76
N ALA A 61 0.08 -5.32 0.87
CA ALA A 61 1.11 -6.32 0.64
C ALA A 61 2.42 -5.69 0.11
N GLU A 62 2.34 -4.80 -0.88
CA GLU A 62 3.49 -4.03 -1.37
C GLU A 62 4.18 -3.27 -0.23
N SER A 63 3.39 -2.59 0.61
CA SER A 63 3.90 -1.78 1.72
C SER A 63 4.60 -2.63 2.78
N VAL A 64 4.06 -3.82 3.10
CA VAL A 64 4.68 -4.75 4.06
C VAL A 64 6.02 -5.25 3.52
N ALA A 65 6.06 -5.73 2.28
CA ALA A 65 7.29 -6.21 1.67
C ALA A 65 8.38 -5.12 1.66
N GLU A 66 8.02 -3.93 1.20
CA GLU A 66 8.97 -2.81 1.17
C GLU A 66 9.37 -2.35 2.57
N ALA A 67 8.46 -2.36 3.57
CA ALA A 67 8.78 -1.99 4.94
C ALA A 67 9.80 -2.94 5.58
N ILE A 68 9.79 -4.20 5.19
CA ILE A 68 10.79 -5.19 5.60
C ILE A 68 12.13 -4.93 4.91
N LEU A 69 12.10 -4.74 3.58
CA LEU A 69 13.28 -4.57 2.74
C LEU A 69 13.95 -3.19 2.90
N MET A 70 13.17 -2.17 3.25
CA MET A 70 13.63 -0.76 3.33
C MET A 70 13.41 -0.20 4.74
N PRO A 71 14.42 -0.29 5.63
CA PRO A 71 14.30 0.21 7.01
C PRO A 71 13.99 1.71 7.10
N ARG A 72 13.32 2.12 8.16
CA ARG A 72 13.03 3.52 8.52
C ARG A 72 12.23 4.28 7.48
N THR A 73 11.38 3.57 6.74
CA THR A 73 10.54 4.16 5.69
C THR A 73 9.09 4.26 6.17
N PRO A 74 8.46 5.44 6.09
CA PRO A 74 7.03 5.59 6.38
C PRO A 74 6.18 5.24 5.15
N TYR A 75 5.14 4.44 5.39
CA TYR A 75 4.08 4.06 4.45
C TYR A 75 2.78 4.66 4.94
N VAL A 76 2.09 5.37 4.09
CA VAL A 76 0.89 6.12 4.45
C VAL A 76 -0.25 5.76 3.52
N PHE A 77 -1.33 5.26 4.09
CA PHE A 77 -2.59 5.07 3.40
C PHE A 77 -3.55 6.20 3.72
N VAL A 78 -4.23 6.71 2.72
CA VAL A 78 -5.37 7.60 2.89
C VAL A 78 -6.58 6.93 2.25
N SER A 79 -7.70 6.92 2.96
CA SER A 79 -8.95 6.27 2.56
C SER A 79 -10.14 7.19 2.78
N ILE A 80 -11.28 6.90 2.18
CA ILE A 80 -12.46 7.77 2.25
C ILE A 80 -12.96 7.94 3.70
N SER A 81 -12.93 6.85 4.48
CA SER A 81 -13.49 6.80 5.82
C SER A 81 -12.51 6.21 6.84
N GLN A 82 -12.86 6.35 8.12
CA GLN A 82 -12.12 5.75 9.24
C GLN A 82 -12.14 4.22 9.16
N ASP A 83 -13.27 3.63 8.78
CA ASP A 83 -13.40 2.18 8.68
C ASP A 83 -12.51 1.62 7.56
N GLU A 84 -12.53 2.25 6.39
CA GLU A 84 -11.63 1.86 5.30
C GLU A 84 -10.16 2.07 5.65
N ALA A 85 -9.82 3.13 6.40
CA ALA A 85 -8.46 3.33 6.88
C ALA A 85 -8.04 2.22 7.84
N THR A 86 -8.92 1.75 8.72
CA THR A 86 -8.67 0.61 9.61
C THR A 86 -8.43 -0.67 8.82
N GLU A 87 -9.18 -0.90 7.73
CA GLU A 87 -9.03 -2.07 6.86
C GLU A 87 -7.64 -2.17 6.24
N LYS A 88 -7.01 -1.05 5.87
CA LYS A 88 -5.64 -1.07 5.29
C LYS A 88 -4.62 -1.67 6.27
N ILE A 89 -4.74 -1.30 7.55
CA ILE A 89 -3.86 -1.86 8.60
C ILE A 89 -4.23 -3.31 8.88
N ARG A 90 -5.51 -3.69 8.81
CA ARG A 90 -5.92 -5.09 8.93
C ARG A 90 -5.32 -5.96 7.82
N TYR A 91 -5.37 -5.49 6.56
CA TYR A 91 -4.72 -6.19 5.45
C TYR A 91 -3.21 -6.32 5.64
N ALA A 92 -2.55 -5.27 6.10
CA ALA A 92 -1.12 -5.34 6.38
C ALA A 92 -0.78 -6.38 7.46
N LYS A 93 -1.61 -6.51 8.51
CA LYS A 93 -1.45 -7.55 9.55
C LYS A 93 -1.66 -8.95 8.99
N GLN A 94 -2.70 -9.17 8.20
CA GLN A 94 -2.95 -10.45 7.54
C GLN A 94 -1.75 -10.88 6.68
N VAL A 95 -1.17 -9.94 5.93
CA VAL A 95 0.03 -10.20 5.14
C VAL A 95 1.22 -10.55 6.04
N ILE A 96 1.46 -9.80 7.12
CA ILE A 96 2.56 -10.07 8.07
C ILE A 96 2.39 -11.45 8.72
N GLU A 97 1.18 -11.81 9.14
CA GLU A 97 0.87 -13.08 9.78
C GLU A 97 1.08 -14.27 8.83
N ALA A 98 0.80 -14.08 7.54
CA ALA A 98 0.94 -15.10 6.51
C ALA A 98 2.35 -15.17 5.87
N LEU A 99 3.30 -14.36 6.33
CA LEU A 99 4.71 -14.51 5.93
C LEU A 99 5.35 -15.71 6.62
N ASP A 100 6.31 -16.33 5.96
CA ASP A 100 7.17 -17.34 6.56
C ASP A 100 7.82 -16.81 7.84
N ALA A 101 7.92 -17.66 8.86
CA ALA A 101 8.37 -17.26 10.20
C ALA A 101 9.78 -16.64 10.21
N GLU A 102 10.65 -17.06 9.29
CA GLU A 102 12.04 -16.59 9.19
C GLU A 102 12.16 -15.14 8.72
N VAL A 103 11.19 -14.63 7.95
CA VAL A 103 11.18 -13.26 7.43
C VAL A 103 10.13 -12.36 8.09
N ARG A 104 9.31 -12.92 8.96
CA ARG A 104 8.23 -12.20 9.65
C ARG A 104 8.81 -11.12 10.57
N PRO A 105 8.46 -9.86 10.39
CA PRO A 105 9.05 -8.79 11.18
C PRO A 105 8.50 -8.76 12.61
N LYS A 106 9.36 -8.38 13.55
CA LYS A 106 8.89 -8.06 14.91
C LYS A 106 8.20 -6.70 14.90
N LEU A 107 7.00 -6.63 15.49
CA LEU A 107 6.24 -5.40 15.67
C LEU A 107 6.61 -4.74 16.99
N VAL A 108 6.82 -3.42 16.95
CA VAL A 108 7.06 -2.55 18.12
C VAL A 108 5.79 -1.80 18.48
N ILE A 109 5.05 -1.36 17.47
CA ILE A 109 3.70 -0.79 17.61
C ILE A 109 2.75 -1.63 16.78
N ASP A 110 1.65 -2.01 17.39
CA ASP A 110 0.56 -2.76 16.77
C ASP A 110 -0.79 -2.22 17.27
N ASN A 111 -1.39 -1.32 16.50
CA ASN A 111 -2.70 -0.79 16.81
C ASN A 111 -3.61 -0.77 15.56
N ARG A 112 -4.83 -0.21 15.68
CA ARG A 112 -5.83 -0.23 14.60
C ARG A 112 -5.46 0.65 13.40
N MET A 113 -4.63 1.66 13.60
CA MET A 113 -4.31 2.69 12.60
C MET A 113 -2.84 2.73 12.22
N SER A 114 -2.00 1.98 12.91
CA SER A 114 -0.56 1.95 12.62
C SER A 114 0.12 0.68 13.09
N ILE A 115 1.16 0.32 12.36
CA ILE A 115 2.13 -0.73 12.69
C ILE A 115 3.51 -0.09 12.61
N GLU A 116 4.38 -0.39 13.58
CA GLU A 116 5.80 -0.08 13.49
C GLU A 116 6.62 -1.35 13.62
N LEU A 117 7.52 -1.54 12.65
CA LEU A 117 8.45 -2.68 12.64
C LEU A 117 9.70 -2.36 13.45
N ALA A 118 10.35 -3.38 13.99
CA ALA A 118 11.59 -3.24 14.75
C ALA A 118 12.73 -2.58 13.95
N ASN A 119 12.68 -2.59 12.62
CA ASN A 119 13.63 -1.89 11.74
C ASN A 119 13.34 -0.38 11.62
N GLY A 120 12.31 0.14 12.28
CA GLY A 120 11.90 1.54 12.29
C GLY A 120 11.00 1.96 11.13
N SER A 121 10.58 1.03 10.26
CA SER A 121 9.56 1.31 9.23
C SER A 121 8.17 1.36 9.84
N ARG A 122 7.32 2.26 9.35
CA ARG A 122 5.98 2.47 9.89
C ARG A 122 4.92 2.43 8.79
N LEU A 123 3.87 1.67 8.99
CA LEU A 123 2.67 1.68 8.18
C LEU A 123 1.59 2.44 8.96
N MET A 124 1.06 3.49 8.37
CA MET A 124 0.05 4.37 9.00
C MET A 124 -1.12 4.55 8.05
N SER A 125 -2.32 4.55 8.58
CA SER A 125 -3.52 4.77 7.78
C SER A 125 -4.38 5.89 8.37
N PHE A 126 -4.89 6.74 7.49
CA PHE A 126 -5.67 7.90 7.86
C PHE A 126 -6.97 7.96 7.06
N PRO A 127 -8.07 8.44 7.67
CA PRO A 127 -9.21 8.87 6.90
C PRO A 127 -8.84 10.09 6.04
N CYS A 128 -9.72 10.44 5.12
CA CYS A 128 -9.53 11.52 4.15
C CYS A 128 -9.18 12.85 4.82
N ARG A 129 -7.88 13.12 4.94
CA ARG A 129 -7.32 14.35 5.52
C ARG A 129 -5.95 14.68 4.92
N PRO A 130 -5.54 15.97 4.89
CA PRO A 130 -4.22 16.38 4.46
C PRO A 130 -3.11 15.75 5.32
N LEU A 131 -2.02 15.37 4.67
CA LEU A 131 -0.84 14.81 5.33
C LEU A 131 0.05 15.95 5.84
N ARG A 132 0.44 15.88 7.12
CA ARG A 132 1.34 16.86 7.74
C ARG A 132 2.42 16.17 8.56
N GLY A 133 3.64 16.73 8.52
CA GLY A 133 4.74 16.25 9.35
C GLY A 133 5.33 14.89 8.94
N ILE A 134 5.04 14.42 7.74
CA ILE A 134 5.54 13.15 7.20
C ILE A 134 6.44 13.49 5.99
N ALA A 135 7.61 12.90 5.93
CA ALA A 135 8.55 13.09 4.83
C ALA A 135 9.12 11.75 4.35
N ARG A 136 9.55 11.67 3.11
CA ARG A 136 10.10 10.46 2.45
C ARG A 136 9.11 9.30 2.44
N ALA A 137 7.82 9.62 2.46
CA ALA A 137 6.77 8.62 2.57
C ALA A 137 6.48 7.95 1.23
N ARG A 138 6.04 6.70 1.33
CA ARG A 138 5.33 6.02 0.26
C ARG A 138 3.85 6.16 0.55
N VAL A 139 3.15 6.91 -0.31
CA VAL A 139 1.77 7.31 -0.09
C VAL A 139 0.85 6.54 -1.03
N TYR A 140 -0.23 6.02 -0.48
CA TYR A 140 -1.30 5.33 -1.20
C TYR A 140 -2.61 6.07 -0.96
N LEU A 141 -3.17 6.63 -2.04
CA LEU A 141 -4.47 7.29 -2.03
C LEU A 141 -5.49 6.32 -2.64
N ASP A 142 -6.31 5.69 -1.78
CA ASP A 142 -7.29 4.69 -2.22
C ASP A 142 -8.67 5.30 -2.36
N GLU A 143 -9.36 4.97 -3.46
CA GLU A 143 -10.65 5.52 -3.88
C GLU A 143 -10.60 7.05 -4.03
N PHE A 144 -9.51 7.55 -4.61
CA PHE A 144 -9.20 8.98 -4.68
C PHE A 144 -10.25 9.82 -5.39
N ALA A 145 -10.91 9.29 -6.45
CA ALA A 145 -12.00 9.98 -7.15
C ALA A 145 -13.19 10.32 -6.24
N HIS A 146 -13.30 9.63 -5.09
CA HIS A 146 -14.40 9.83 -4.13
C HIS A 146 -14.04 10.78 -2.99
N TYR A 147 -12.86 11.42 -3.03
CA TYR A 147 -12.44 12.35 -1.98
C TYR A 147 -13.17 13.70 -2.11
N LYS A 148 -13.74 14.17 -1.01
CA LYS A 148 -14.38 15.49 -0.96
C LYS A 148 -13.39 16.65 -1.18
N TYR A 149 -12.14 16.47 -0.73
CA TYR A 149 -11.07 17.47 -0.79
C TYR A 149 -9.85 16.89 -1.51
N ASP A 150 -10.06 16.32 -2.69
CA ASP A 150 -9.07 15.59 -3.48
C ASP A 150 -7.82 16.44 -3.75
N ARG A 151 -7.98 17.69 -4.18
CA ARG A 151 -6.88 18.62 -4.46
C ARG A 151 -6.03 18.90 -3.23
N GLU A 152 -6.65 19.24 -2.10
CA GLU A 152 -5.94 19.56 -0.86
C GLU A 152 -5.14 18.34 -0.35
N ILE A 153 -5.73 17.17 -0.42
CA ILE A 153 -5.09 15.93 -0.01
C ILE A 153 -3.92 15.60 -0.94
N TYR A 154 -4.11 15.70 -2.25
CA TYR A 154 -3.04 15.49 -3.23
C TYR A 154 -1.88 16.47 -3.03
N GLU A 155 -2.17 17.76 -2.92
CA GLU A 155 -1.17 18.82 -2.70
C GLU A 155 -0.40 18.61 -1.38
N SER A 156 -1.01 18.00 -0.37
CA SER A 156 -0.32 17.62 0.88
C SER A 156 0.50 16.33 0.76
N ALA A 157 0.08 15.41 -0.11
CA ALA A 157 0.75 14.13 -0.32
C ALA A 157 2.05 14.26 -1.12
N VAL A 158 2.05 15.11 -2.15
CA VAL A 158 3.23 15.30 -3.03
C VAL A 158 4.48 15.71 -2.25
N PRO A 159 4.48 16.72 -1.37
CA PRO A 159 5.65 17.06 -0.55
C PRO A 159 6.09 15.92 0.39
N ALA A 160 5.15 15.11 0.88
CA ALA A 160 5.48 13.97 1.74
C ALA A 160 6.31 12.91 1.01
N THR A 161 6.22 12.82 -0.33
CA THR A 161 6.96 11.86 -1.15
C THR A 161 8.32 12.37 -1.65
N THR A 162 8.69 13.60 -1.36
CA THR A 162 9.99 14.14 -1.78
C THR A 162 11.17 13.36 -1.17
N LYS A 163 12.33 13.39 -1.83
CA LYS A 163 13.58 12.75 -1.37
C LYS A 163 13.49 11.21 -1.29
N GLY A 164 12.89 10.58 -2.30
CA GLY A 164 12.88 9.14 -2.46
C GLY A 164 11.59 8.44 -1.99
N GLY A 165 10.53 9.20 -1.71
CA GLY A 165 9.19 8.65 -1.53
C GLY A 165 8.51 8.29 -2.86
N ARG A 166 7.27 7.81 -2.77
CA ARG A 166 6.46 7.41 -3.93
C ARG A 166 4.99 7.68 -3.65
N ILE A 167 4.22 7.96 -4.70
CA ILE A 167 2.77 8.08 -4.62
C ILE A 167 2.10 7.06 -5.54
N ARG A 168 1.11 6.34 -5.02
CA ARG A 168 0.20 5.45 -5.72
C ARG A 168 -1.22 5.93 -5.51
N ILE A 169 -1.93 6.15 -6.58
CA ILE A 169 -3.33 6.58 -6.57
C ILE A 169 -4.14 5.48 -7.21
N GLY A 170 -5.16 4.97 -6.52
CA GLY A 170 -6.09 3.97 -7.06
C GLY A 170 -7.51 4.39 -6.83
N SER A 171 -8.35 4.30 -7.87
CA SER A 171 -9.78 4.58 -7.73
C SER A 171 -10.62 3.90 -8.79
N SER A 172 -11.86 3.62 -8.45
CA SER A 172 -12.91 3.46 -9.43
C SER A 172 -13.30 4.85 -9.96
N PRO A 173 -13.60 5.02 -11.26
CA PRO A 173 -14.01 6.29 -11.84
C PRO A 173 -15.29 6.84 -11.21
N LEU A 174 -15.35 8.16 -11.00
CA LEU A 174 -16.54 8.87 -10.54
C LEU A 174 -16.86 10.04 -11.49
N GLY A 175 -17.25 9.74 -12.71
CA GLY A 175 -17.55 10.76 -13.72
C GLY A 175 -16.29 11.51 -14.22
N ALA A 176 -16.50 12.71 -14.78
CA ALA A 176 -15.45 13.56 -15.36
C ALA A 176 -15.12 14.80 -14.49
N THR A 177 -15.35 14.72 -13.19
CA THR A 177 -15.12 15.81 -12.25
C THR A 177 -14.08 15.40 -11.21
N GLY A 178 -13.40 16.37 -10.58
CA GLY A 178 -12.35 16.10 -9.62
C GLY A 178 -10.95 16.08 -10.22
N LEU A 179 -9.98 15.63 -9.44
CA LEU A 179 -8.56 15.60 -9.81
C LEU A 179 -8.12 14.24 -10.40
N PHE A 180 -8.92 13.17 -10.19
CA PHE A 180 -8.62 11.81 -10.67
C PHE A 180 -9.01 11.61 -12.13
#